data_3b4be16b6bd2be4d2ca97b364f899659
#
_entry.id   3b4be16b6bd2be4d2ca97b364f899659
#
_cell.length_a   1.000
_cell.length_b   1.000
_cell.length_c   1.000
_cell.angle_alpha   90.00
_cell.angle_beta   90.00
_cell.angle_gamma   90.00
#
_symmetry.space_group_name_H-M   'P 1'
#
loop_
_entity.id
_entity.type
_entity.pdbx_description
1 polymer ?
#
loop_
_entity_poly.entity_id
_entity_poly.type
_entity_poly.pdbx_seq_one_letter_code
_entity_poly.pdbx_strand_id
1 'polypeptide(L)'
;MALKSILEIYHIAPDQLDGAIVSSVVPPLNRTILAAIRKITGLNAMLVGSGMKTGLNILMDNPKSVGSDMIVNAVGALAEHEPPIIIIEMGTATTMSVIDKNGRYVGGAILPGLRVSLDSMSASTAQLPRISLDTPRRVIGKNTIDCMRSGVIFGNAAMIDGMLDRIEEELGEKTSII
;
A
#
# COMPACT_ATOMS: atom_id res chain seq x y z
N MET A 1 10.91 -21.70 -2.61
CA MET A 1 9.99 -22.67 -1.99
C MET A 1 8.55 -22.14 -1.95
N ALA A 2 8.24 -20.96 -1.40
CA ALA A 2 6.85 -20.48 -1.24
C ALA A 2 5.99 -20.50 -2.53
N LEU A 3 6.48 -19.96 -3.66
CA LEU A 3 5.70 -19.92 -4.90
C LEU A 3 5.30 -21.32 -5.40
N LYS A 4 6.24 -22.26 -5.39
CA LYS A 4 5.97 -23.65 -5.81
C LYS A 4 4.92 -24.30 -4.90
N SER A 5 5.07 -24.14 -3.57
CA SER A 5 4.12 -24.67 -2.60
C SER A 5 2.71 -24.06 -2.75
N ILE A 6 2.61 -22.78 -3.10
CA ILE A 6 1.32 -22.13 -3.37
C ILE A 6 0.66 -22.76 -4.60
N LEU A 7 1.37 -22.91 -5.71
CA LEU A 7 0.84 -23.55 -6.91
C LEU A 7 0.37 -24.99 -6.62
N GLU A 8 1.15 -25.76 -5.84
CA GLU A 8 0.79 -27.11 -5.41
C GLU A 8 -0.48 -27.14 -4.54
N ILE A 9 -0.62 -26.22 -3.57
CA ILE A 9 -1.80 -26.12 -2.70
C ILE A 9 -3.06 -25.81 -3.51
N TYR A 10 -2.96 -24.94 -4.50
CA TYR A 10 -4.10 -24.59 -5.38
C TYR A 10 -4.26 -25.52 -6.58
N HIS A 11 -3.48 -26.61 -6.67
CA HIS A 11 -3.52 -27.57 -7.77
C HIS A 11 -3.34 -26.93 -9.16
N ILE A 12 -2.51 -25.87 -9.22
CA ILE A 12 -2.20 -25.18 -10.48
C ILE A 12 -0.89 -25.76 -11.04
N ALA A 13 -0.96 -26.39 -12.20
CA ALA A 13 0.24 -26.85 -12.90
C ALA A 13 0.92 -25.65 -13.60
N PRO A 14 2.26 -25.58 -13.60
CA PRO A 14 3.00 -24.47 -14.22
C PRO A 14 2.67 -24.23 -15.69
N ASP A 15 2.29 -25.25 -16.45
CA ASP A 15 1.89 -25.21 -17.85
C ASP A 15 0.48 -24.65 -18.09
N GLN A 16 -0.30 -24.46 -17.02
CA GLN A 16 -1.60 -23.79 -17.05
C GLN A 16 -1.49 -22.26 -16.95
N LEU A 17 -0.28 -21.75 -16.75
CA LEU A 17 -0.03 -20.31 -16.59
C LEU A 17 0.31 -19.68 -17.94
N ASP A 18 -0.47 -18.70 -18.38
CA ASP A 18 -0.26 -17.99 -19.65
C ASP A 18 0.80 -16.89 -19.54
N GLY A 19 1.03 -16.35 -18.34
CA GLY A 19 1.97 -15.28 -18.12
C GLY A 19 2.27 -15.02 -16.65
N ALA A 20 3.24 -14.15 -16.40
CA ALA A 20 3.59 -13.71 -15.07
C ALA A 20 3.95 -12.22 -15.09
N ILE A 21 3.49 -11.49 -14.07
CA ILE A 21 3.82 -10.09 -13.84
C ILE A 21 4.22 -9.89 -12.38
N VAL A 22 5.20 -9.04 -12.14
CA VAL A 22 5.73 -8.74 -10.82
C VAL A 22 5.69 -7.23 -10.59
N SER A 23 5.06 -6.79 -9.52
CA SER A 23 5.25 -5.45 -8.95
C SER A 23 6.17 -5.54 -7.74
N SER A 24 7.20 -4.70 -7.69
CA SER A 24 8.18 -4.73 -6.60
C SER A 24 8.80 -3.35 -6.38
N VAL A 25 8.83 -2.94 -5.13
CA VAL A 25 9.54 -1.74 -4.65
C VAL A 25 10.85 -2.10 -3.93
N VAL A 26 11.33 -3.33 -4.10
CA VAL A 26 12.58 -3.83 -3.52
C VAL A 26 13.53 -4.28 -4.64
N PRO A 27 14.25 -3.36 -5.31
CA PRO A 27 15.07 -3.65 -6.48
C PRO A 27 16.06 -4.83 -6.31
N PRO A 28 16.71 -5.00 -5.15
CA PRO A 28 17.65 -6.13 -4.96
C PRO A 28 16.99 -7.51 -5.09
N LEU A 29 15.68 -7.63 -4.82
CA LEU A 29 14.94 -8.89 -4.92
C LEU A 29 14.44 -9.21 -6.33
N ASN A 30 14.35 -8.22 -7.22
CA ASN A 30 13.74 -8.37 -8.54
C ASN A 30 14.38 -9.50 -9.35
N ARG A 31 15.72 -9.51 -9.43
CA ARG A 31 16.46 -10.55 -10.16
C ARG A 31 16.18 -11.95 -9.62
N THR A 32 16.14 -12.09 -8.30
CA THR A 32 15.89 -13.38 -7.64
C THR A 32 14.46 -13.87 -7.90
N ILE A 33 13.46 -12.98 -7.80
CA ILE A 33 12.06 -13.31 -8.04
C ILE A 33 11.84 -13.71 -9.50
N LEU A 34 12.33 -12.92 -10.45
CA LEU A 34 12.22 -13.23 -11.89
C LEU A 34 12.87 -14.56 -12.26
N ALA A 35 14.06 -14.84 -11.71
CA ALA A 35 14.76 -16.12 -11.92
C ALA A 35 13.99 -17.29 -11.29
N ALA A 36 13.38 -17.10 -10.11
CA ALA A 36 12.58 -18.12 -9.46
C ALA A 36 11.31 -18.44 -10.25
N ILE A 37 10.59 -17.41 -10.74
CA ILE A 37 9.42 -17.61 -11.60
C ILE A 37 9.80 -18.38 -12.85
N ARG A 38 10.85 -17.96 -13.56
CA ARG A 38 11.31 -18.64 -14.76
C ARG A 38 11.67 -20.10 -14.50
N LYS A 39 12.35 -20.40 -13.38
CA LYS A 39 12.76 -21.75 -13.00
C LYS A 39 11.56 -22.66 -12.68
N ILE A 40 10.48 -22.10 -12.09
CA ILE A 40 9.34 -22.87 -11.64
C ILE A 40 8.31 -23.05 -12.76
N THR A 41 8.07 -22.00 -13.57
CA THR A 41 6.97 -21.96 -14.55
C THR A 41 7.44 -21.99 -16.00
N GLY A 42 8.73 -21.76 -16.25
CA GLY A 42 9.25 -21.57 -17.63
C GLY A 42 8.98 -20.17 -18.20
N LEU A 43 8.15 -19.35 -17.54
CA LEU A 43 7.72 -18.05 -18.04
C LEU A 43 8.76 -16.94 -17.77
N ASN A 44 8.85 -16.00 -18.71
CA ASN A 44 9.55 -14.73 -18.48
C ASN A 44 8.54 -13.72 -17.90
N ALA A 45 8.62 -13.46 -16.61
CA ALA A 45 7.74 -12.50 -15.96
C ALA A 45 8.06 -11.07 -16.41
N MET A 46 7.01 -10.28 -16.62
CA MET A 46 7.11 -8.83 -16.77
C MET A 46 7.32 -8.17 -15.41
N LEU A 47 8.19 -7.18 -15.33
CA LEU A 47 8.37 -6.37 -14.12
C LEU A 47 7.69 -5.01 -14.32
N VAL A 48 6.76 -4.67 -13.45
CA VAL A 48 6.13 -3.35 -13.44
C VAL A 48 7.19 -2.31 -13.07
N GLY A 49 7.33 -1.30 -13.90
CA GLY A 49 8.32 -0.25 -13.68
C GLY A 49 8.11 0.97 -14.58
N SER A 50 8.97 1.96 -14.41
CA SER A 50 8.93 3.19 -15.21
C SER A 50 9.07 2.89 -16.70
N GLY A 51 8.10 3.34 -17.49
CA GLY A 51 8.06 3.12 -18.94
C GLY A 51 7.13 1.99 -19.39
N MET A 52 6.56 1.20 -18.49
CA MET A 52 5.48 0.29 -18.84
C MET A 52 4.23 1.09 -19.21
N LYS A 53 3.62 0.77 -20.35
CA LYS A 53 2.36 1.40 -20.78
C LYS A 53 1.20 0.78 -20.02
N THR A 54 0.84 1.36 -18.90
CA THR A 54 -0.28 0.91 -18.06
C THR A 54 -1.61 1.57 -18.40
N GLY A 55 -1.59 2.62 -19.24
CA GLY A 55 -2.75 3.46 -19.50
C GLY A 55 -2.99 4.54 -18.44
N LEU A 56 -2.34 4.45 -17.28
CA LEU A 56 -2.47 5.44 -16.21
C LEU A 56 -1.75 6.75 -16.57
N ASN A 57 -2.48 7.85 -16.56
CA ASN A 57 -1.90 9.19 -16.72
C ASN A 57 -1.46 9.71 -15.36
N ILE A 58 -0.14 9.91 -15.18
CA ILE A 58 0.46 10.33 -13.91
C ILE A 58 0.87 11.79 -14.01
N LEU A 59 0.26 12.65 -13.18
CA LEU A 59 0.49 14.10 -13.13
C LEU A 59 1.43 14.55 -12.01
N MET A 60 2.25 13.65 -11.48
CA MET A 60 3.28 13.99 -10.50
C MET A 60 4.39 14.82 -11.15
N ASP A 61 5.06 15.68 -10.38
CA ASP A 61 6.25 16.45 -10.82
C ASP A 61 7.34 15.52 -11.39
N ASN A 62 7.51 14.36 -10.77
CA ASN A 62 8.36 13.28 -11.27
C ASN A 62 7.58 11.96 -11.37
N PRO A 63 6.95 11.67 -12.51
CA PRO A 63 6.17 10.44 -12.68
C PRO A 63 6.97 9.15 -12.46
N LYS A 64 8.29 9.19 -12.66
CA LYS A 64 9.17 8.03 -12.46
C LYS A 64 9.42 7.70 -10.98
N SER A 65 9.11 8.60 -10.06
CA SER A 65 9.24 8.38 -8.62
C SER A 65 8.04 7.66 -8.00
N VAL A 66 6.95 7.48 -8.74
CA VAL A 66 5.78 6.72 -8.26
C VAL A 66 6.16 5.25 -8.17
N GLY A 67 5.94 4.65 -7.00
CA GLY A 67 6.19 3.24 -6.77
C GLY A 67 5.36 2.33 -7.68
N SER A 68 5.91 1.19 -8.05
CA SER A 68 5.18 0.24 -8.90
C SER A 68 3.93 -0.33 -8.22
N ASP A 69 3.92 -0.44 -6.91
CA ASP A 69 2.77 -0.79 -6.07
C ASP A 69 1.63 0.24 -6.22
N MET A 70 1.94 1.52 -6.08
CA MET A 70 0.97 2.60 -6.27
C MET A 70 0.39 2.62 -7.69
N ILE A 71 1.21 2.32 -8.71
CA ILE A 71 0.76 2.24 -10.10
C ILE A 71 -0.23 1.08 -10.29
N VAL A 72 0.08 -0.12 -9.80
CA VAL A 72 -0.81 -1.28 -9.97
C VAL A 72 -2.09 -1.12 -9.17
N ASN A 73 -2.04 -0.53 -7.97
CA ASN A 73 -3.22 -0.22 -7.17
C ASN A 73 -4.14 0.77 -7.90
N ALA A 74 -3.57 1.82 -8.50
CA ALA A 74 -4.33 2.81 -9.26
C ALA A 74 -4.98 2.21 -10.52
N VAL A 75 -4.26 1.37 -11.25
CA VAL A 75 -4.79 0.68 -12.44
C VAL A 75 -5.90 -0.30 -12.04
N GLY A 76 -5.71 -1.07 -10.97
CA GLY A 76 -6.71 -1.99 -10.44
C GLY A 76 -7.97 -1.25 -9.97
N ALA A 77 -7.80 -0.17 -9.22
CA ALA A 77 -8.91 0.65 -8.74
C ALA A 77 -9.75 1.23 -9.90
N LEU A 78 -9.10 1.77 -10.94
CA LEU A 78 -9.79 2.29 -12.12
C LEU A 78 -10.50 1.23 -12.96
N ALA A 79 -10.12 -0.03 -12.84
CA ALA A 79 -10.80 -1.12 -13.52
C ALA A 79 -12.11 -1.53 -12.85
N GLU A 80 -12.27 -1.24 -11.55
CA GLU A 80 -13.39 -1.72 -10.72
C GLU A 80 -14.26 -0.59 -10.18
N HIS A 81 -13.74 0.65 -10.14
CA HIS A 81 -14.41 1.79 -9.51
C HIS A 81 -14.39 3.04 -10.37
N GLU A 82 -15.44 3.82 -10.28
CA GLU A 82 -15.54 5.12 -10.97
C GLU A 82 -14.76 6.20 -10.22
N PRO A 83 -13.93 6.99 -10.91
CA PRO A 83 -13.22 8.12 -10.31
C PRO A 83 -14.18 9.30 -9.99
N PRO A 84 -13.83 10.20 -9.05
CA PRO A 84 -12.53 10.26 -8.37
C PRO A 84 -12.37 9.22 -7.25
N ILE A 85 -11.13 8.79 -6.99
CA ILE A 85 -10.82 7.70 -6.06
C ILE A 85 -9.69 8.12 -5.12
N ILE A 86 -9.80 7.78 -3.84
CA ILE A 86 -8.69 7.74 -2.89
C ILE A 86 -8.40 6.29 -2.53
N ILE A 87 -7.18 5.83 -2.80
CA ILE A 87 -6.72 4.49 -2.44
C ILE A 87 -5.89 4.61 -1.17
N ILE A 88 -6.26 3.85 -0.13
CA ILE A 88 -5.55 3.81 1.15
C ILE A 88 -4.85 2.46 1.30
N GLU A 89 -3.53 2.47 1.35
CA GLU A 89 -2.73 1.28 1.61
C GLU A 89 -2.09 1.37 3.00
N MET A 90 -2.46 0.45 3.88
CA MET A 90 -1.99 0.41 5.27
C MET A 90 -0.88 -0.63 5.43
N GLY A 91 0.36 -0.22 5.19
CA GLY A 91 1.56 -1.05 5.28
C GLY A 91 2.59 -0.53 6.28
N THR A 92 3.85 -0.64 5.94
CA THR A 92 4.98 -0.02 6.67
C THR A 92 4.80 1.50 6.74
N ALA A 93 4.37 2.11 5.65
CA ALA A 93 3.77 3.43 5.61
C ALA A 93 2.27 3.28 5.34
N THR A 94 1.45 4.24 5.74
CA THR A 94 0.10 4.40 5.24
C THR A 94 0.17 5.39 4.09
N THR A 95 -0.19 4.96 2.89
CA THR A 95 -0.21 5.81 1.70
C THR A 95 -1.64 6.12 1.30
N MET A 96 -1.88 7.32 0.81
CA MET A 96 -3.12 7.74 0.19
C MET A 96 -2.81 8.18 -1.23
N SER A 97 -3.26 7.43 -2.21
CA SER A 97 -3.11 7.74 -3.64
C SER A 97 -4.39 8.36 -4.16
N VAL A 98 -4.29 9.47 -4.88
CA VAL A 98 -5.43 10.25 -5.35
C VAL A 98 -5.55 10.17 -6.86
N ILE A 99 -6.72 9.75 -7.33
CA ILE A 99 -7.11 9.70 -8.74
C ILE A 99 -8.25 10.69 -8.94
N ASP A 100 -8.07 11.65 -9.83
CA ASP A 100 -9.07 12.66 -10.11
C ASP A 100 -10.22 12.11 -10.98
N LYS A 101 -11.27 12.89 -11.16
CA LYS A 101 -12.45 12.54 -11.97
C LYS A 101 -12.16 12.16 -13.43
N ASN A 102 -10.99 12.52 -13.96
CA ASN A 102 -10.57 12.15 -15.30
C ASN A 102 -9.74 10.86 -15.32
N GLY A 103 -9.67 10.12 -14.21
CA GLY A 103 -8.87 8.90 -14.09
C GLY A 103 -7.36 9.14 -14.06
N ARG A 104 -6.90 10.33 -13.67
CA ARG A 104 -5.49 10.72 -13.65
C ARG A 104 -4.95 10.60 -12.23
N TYR A 105 -3.79 9.99 -12.06
CA TYR A 105 -3.07 9.95 -10.79
C TYR A 105 -2.47 11.34 -10.52
N VAL A 106 -3.01 12.06 -9.56
CA VAL A 106 -2.64 13.46 -9.30
C VAL A 106 -1.69 13.64 -8.12
N GLY A 107 -1.49 12.61 -7.31
CA GLY A 107 -0.62 12.69 -6.15
C GLY A 107 -1.13 11.89 -4.98
N GLY A 108 -0.76 12.30 -3.75
CA GLY A 108 -1.23 11.65 -2.55
C GLY A 108 -0.48 12.09 -1.30
N ALA A 109 -0.67 11.32 -0.23
CA ALA A 109 0.00 11.54 1.05
C ALA A 109 0.68 10.24 1.52
N ILE A 110 1.78 10.39 2.25
CA ILE A 110 2.49 9.28 2.89
C ILE A 110 2.58 9.58 4.38
N LEU A 111 2.06 8.68 5.19
CA LEU A 111 1.99 8.81 6.63
C LEU A 111 2.70 7.62 7.29
N PRO A 112 3.17 7.75 8.53
CA PRO A 112 3.73 6.61 9.26
C PRO A 112 2.69 5.50 9.43
N GLY A 113 3.06 4.25 9.11
CA GLY A 113 2.20 3.11 9.39
C GLY A 113 2.06 2.84 10.90
N LEU A 114 1.01 2.11 11.28
CA LEU A 114 0.69 1.82 12.69
C LEU A 114 1.85 1.22 13.48
N ARG A 115 2.53 0.22 12.91
CA ARG A 115 3.66 -0.43 13.56
C ARG A 115 4.85 0.51 13.69
N VAL A 116 5.17 1.25 12.63
CA VAL A 116 6.28 2.22 12.63
C VAL A 116 6.03 3.32 13.66
N SER A 117 4.79 3.82 13.77
CA SER A 117 4.42 4.81 14.80
C SER A 117 4.65 4.26 16.21
N LEU A 118 4.22 3.03 16.48
CA LEU A 118 4.37 2.40 17.78
C LEU A 118 5.84 2.13 18.14
N ASP A 119 6.58 1.54 17.20
CA ASP A 119 7.99 1.19 17.39
C ASP A 119 8.86 2.46 17.57
N SER A 120 8.55 3.54 16.84
CA SER A 120 9.22 4.83 16.95
C SER A 120 9.05 5.45 18.35
N MET A 121 7.84 5.41 18.91
CA MET A 121 7.61 5.89 20.29
C MET A 121 8.47 5.14 21.30
N SER A 122 8.51 3.81 21.21
CA SER A 122 9.29 2.98 22.13
C SER A 122 10.81 3.12 21.93
N ALA A 123 11.26 3.38 20.69
CA ALA A 123 12.68 3.55 20.40
C ALA A 123 13.20 4.95 20.79
N SER A 124 12.34 5.98 20.72
CA SER A 124 12.73 7.37 20.90
C SER A 124 12.48 7.91 22.31
N THR A 125 11.94 7.09 23.23
CA THR A 125 11.65 7.51 24.61
C THR A 125 12.17 6.50 25.62
N ALA A 126 12.58 7.00 26.79
CA ALA A 126 13.13 6.17 27.86
C ALA A 126 12.05 5.40 28.66
N GLN A 127 10.79 5.84 28.61
CA GLN A 127 9.73 5.33 29.50
C GLN A 127 8.59 4.60 28.79
N LEU A 128 8.51 4.68 27.45
CA LEU A 128 7.46 3.99 26.71
C LEU A 128 7.92 2.56 26.37
N PRO A 129 7.24 1.52 26.89
CA PRO A 129 7.62 0.16 26.65
C PRO A 129 7.29 -0.28 25.21
N ARG A 130 7.95 -1.35 24.74
CA ARG A 130 7.49 -2.06 23.55
C ARG A 130 6.22 -2.80 23.88
N ILE A 131 5.18 -2.59 23.08
CA ILE A 131 3.86 -3.22 23.27
C ILE A 131 3.36 -3.84 21.96
N SER A 132 2.41 -4.78 22.11
CA SER A 132 1.65 -5.33 20.99
C SER A 132 0.60 -4.32 20.48
N LEU A 133 0.31 -4.39 19.20
CA LEU A 133 -0.74 -3.61 18.56
C LEU A 133 -2.09 -4.32 18.76
N ASP A 134 -2.70 -4.09 19.92
CA ASP A 134 -4.01 -4.67 20.26
C ASP A 134 -5.08 -3.57 20.26
N THR A 135 -6.33 -3.98 20.06
CA THR A 135 -7.48 -3.08 20.06
C THR A 135 -7.66 -2.40 21.42
N PRO A 136 -7.65 -1.07 21.49
CA PRO A 136 -7.90 -0.35 22.73
C PRO A 136 -9.37 -0.44 23.14
N ARG A 137 -9.63 -0.58 24.43
CA ARG A 137 -11.00 -0.69 24.95
C ARG A 137 -11.74 0.64 24.96
N ARG A 138 -11.02 1.76 25.00
CA ARG A 138 -11.55 3.12 25.09
C ARG A 138 -10.54 4.14 24.59
N VAL A 139 -11.02 5.32 24.23
CA VAL A 139 -10.17 6.42 23.79
C VAL A 139 -9.30 6.95 24.92
N ILE A 140 -9.86 7.13 26.13
CA ILE A 140 -9.10 7.60 27.29
C ILE A 140 -8.47 6.40 27.99
N GLY A 141 -7.17 6.15 27.74
CA GLY A 141 -6.39 5.14 28.46
C GLY A 141 -6.18 5.53 29.93
N LYS A 142 -6.04 4.56 30.81
CA LYS A 142 -5.79 4.77 32.26
C LYS A 142 -4.41 4.29 32.73
N ASN A 143 -3.61 3.79 31.83
CA ASN A 143 -2.21 3.41 32.04
C ASN A 143 -1.43 3.65 30.72
N THR A 144 -0.11 3.65 30.78
CA THR A 144 0.77 3.95 29.64
C THR A 144 0.47 3.06 28.44
N ILE A 145 0.27 1.77 28.64
CA ILE A 145 0.02 0.81 27.55
C ILE A 145 -1.31 1.13 26.83
N ASP A 146 -2.37 1.34 27.59
CA ASP A 146 -3.68 1.69 27.03
C ASP A 146 -3.66 3.06 26.35
N CYS A 147 -2.93 4.03 26.89
CA CYS A 147 -2.73 5.34 26.27
C CYS A 147 -2.00 5.22 24.93
N MET A 148 -0.92 4.42 24.87
CA MET A 148 -0.18 4.17 23.63
C MET A 148 -1.04 3.48 22.58
N ARG A 149 -1.77 2.42 22.95
CA ARG A 149 -2.70 1.71 22.04
C ARG A 149 -3.79 2.64 21.51
N SER A 150 -4.41 3.40 22.39
CA SER A 150 -5.44 4.37 22.04
C SER A 150 -4.91 5.43 21.08
N GLY A 151 -3.77 6.03 21.38
CA GLY A 151 -3.14 7.04 20.52
C GLY A 151 -2.78 6.52 19.15
N VAL A 152 -2.25 5.28 19.05
CA VAL A 152 -1.90 4.69 17.76
C VAL A 152 -3.14 4.31 16.98
N ILE A 153 -4.11 3.61 17.54
CA ILE A 153 -5.28 3.11 16.80
C ILE A 153 -6.26 4.25 16.47
N PHE A 154 -6.78 4.92 17.49
CA PHE A 154 -7.76 5.99 17.25
C PHE A 154 -7.14 7.24 16.64
N GLY A 155 -5.86 7.52 16.97
CA GLY A 155 -5.11 8.62 16.35
C GLY A 155 -4.89 8.41 14.85
N ASN A 156 -4.53 7.18 14.43
CA ASN A 156 -4.42 6.87 13.00
C ASN A 156 -5.79 6.92 12.29
N ALA A 157 -6.86 6.42 12.90
CA ALA A 157 -8.20 6.53 12.33
C ALA A 157 -8.58 8.01 12.11
N ALA A 158 -8.43 8.84 13.14
CA ALA A 158 -8.71 10.28 13.04
C ALA A 158 -7.81 11.01 12.02
N MET A 159 -6.55 10.56 11.88
CA MET A 159 -5.63 11.08 10.88
C MET A 159 -6.10 10.73 9.46
N ILE A 160 -6.55 9.49 9.23
CA ILE A 160 -7.10 9.07 7.94
C ILE A 160 -8.36 9.88 7.62
N ASP A 161 -9.32 9.94 8.53
CA ASP A 161 -10.55 10.71 8.36
C ASP A 161 -10.26 12.17 8.03
N GLY A 162 -9.38 12.80 8.81
CA GLY A 162 -9.01 14.20 8.58
C GLY A 162 -8.21 14.44 7.31
N MET A 163 -7.49 13.46 6.78
CA MET A 163 -6.81 13.55 5.48
C MET A 163 -7.79 13.38 4.33
N LEU A 164 -8.76 12.47 4.46
CA LEU A 164 -9.82 12.29 3.47
C LEU A 164 -10.61 13.59 3.28
N ASP A 165 -11.04 14.22 4.37
CA ASP A 165 -11.77 15.50 4.30
C ASP A 165 -10.95 16.58 3.56
N ARG A 166 -9.66 16.70 3.85
CA ARG A 166 -8.77 17.71 3.22
C ARG A 166 -8.54 17.44 1.75
N ILE A 167 -8.36 16.16 1.38
CA ILE A 167 -8.15 15.78 -0.03
C ILE A 167 -9.44 16.03 -0.82
N GLU A 168 -10.61 15.68 -0.29
CA GLU A 168 -11.89 15.95 -0.94
C GLU A 168 -12.19 17.46 -1.04
N GLU A 169 -11.83 18.24 -0.01
CA GLU A 169 -11.92 19.71 -0.07
C GLU A 169 -11.04 20.30 -1.18
N GLU A 170 -9.80 19.82 -1.32
CA GLU A 170 -8.86 20.25 -2.37
C GLU A 170 -9.34 19.83 -3.77
N LEU A 171 -9.91 18.64 -3.93
CA LEU A 171 -10.50 18.17 -5.17
C LEU A 171 -11.81 18.90 -5.53
N GLY A 172 -12.52 19.42 -4.53
CA GLY A 172 -13.83 20.06 -4.67
C GLY A 172 -14.97 19.07 -4.92
N GLU A 173 -14.75 17.78 -4.68
CA GLU A 173 -15.73 16.71 -4.93
C GLU A 173 -15.50 15.49 -3.99
N LYS A 174 -16.57 14.72 -3.78
CA LYS A 174 -16.51 13.47 -3.00
C LYS A 174 -15.86 12.35 -3.82
N THR A 175 -15.18 11.44 -3.12
CA THR A 175 -14.41 10.36 -3.72
C THR A 175 -14.93 8.98 -3.34
N SER A 176 -14.67 7.99 -4.19
CA SER A 176 -14.71 6.58 -3.79
C SER A 176 -13.47 6.28 -2.95
N ILE A 177 -13.65 5.70 -1.76
CA ILE A 177 -12.56 5.33 -0.85
C ILE A 177 -12.37 3.82 -0.91
N ILE A 178 -11.13 3.37 -1.19
CA ILE A 178 -10.76 1.97 -1.38
C ILE A 178 -9.61 1.59 -0.46
#